data_062d3a473151dd4fee58273e399e4111
#
_entry.id   062d3a473151dd4fee58273e399e4111
#
_cell.length_a   1.000
_cell.length_b   1.000
_cell.length_c   1.000
_cell.angle_alpha   90.00
_cell.angle_beta   90.00
_cell.angle_gamma   90.00
#
_symmetry.space_group_name_H-M   'P 1'
#
loop_
_entity.id
_entity.type
_entity.pdbx_description
1 polymer ?
#
loop_
_entity_poly.entity_id
_entity_poly.type
_entity_poly.pdbx_seq_one_letter_code
_entity_poly.pdbx_strand_id
1 'polypeptide(L)'
;MPELPEVETVRRGLAPAMEGAVIARAAVNRPDLRWPFPDRMAERLTGARVNGLRRRSKYILADLDTGETLLVHLGMSGRMTVSGDPLGQFVHDHPQAQKHDHVVLDMDNGARITFNDPRRFGAMDLLQTATAEQHKLLSVLGPEPLGNDFHEDHLIAAFKGRNTPVKSALLDQGIIAGLGNIYVCEALFRAGISPKRKAGQIAAPRVAALVPIIRTVLEDAIRAGGSSLKDFRQANGELGYFQHTFDAYGREGEACRREGCNGTIARITQSGRSSFYCGKCQR
;
A
#
# COMPACT_ATOMS: atom_id res chain seq x y z
N MET A 1 3.27 -4.44 7.12
CA MET A 1 3.36 -3.09 6.48
C MET A 1 2.31 -3.06 5.40
N PRO A 2 1.44 -2.08 5.38
CA PRO A 2 0.49 -1.88 4.28
C PRO A 2 1.22 -1.79 2.94
N GLU A 3 0.80 -2.61 1.97
CA GLU A 3 1.26 -2.59 0.58
C GLU A 3 0.20 -1.89 -0.30
N LEU A 4 0.31 -1.93 -1.60
CA LEU A 4 -0.61 -1.23 -2.50
C LEU A 4 -2.11 -1.54 -2.24
N PRO A 5 -2.54 -2.81 -2.09
CA PRO A 5 -3.96 -3.11 -1.85
C PRO A 5 -4.51 -2.52 -0.56
N GLU A 6 -3.74 -2.57 0.54
CA GLU A 6 -4.13 -1.99 1.82
C GLU A 6 -4.26 -0.47 1.72
N VAL A 7 -3.30 0.19 1.05
CA VAL A 7 -3.33 1.65 0.87
C VAL A 7 -4.49 2.07 -0.02
N GLU A 8 -4.78 1.32 -1.09
CA GLU A 8 -5.94 1.57 -1.95
C GLU A 8 -7.27 1.38 -1.21
N THR A 9 -7.36 0.36 -0.37
CA THR A 9 -8.55 0.11 0.47
C THR A 9 -8.79 1.27 1.45
N VAL A 10 -7.72 1.75 2.11
CA VAL A 10 -7.82 2.92 3.00
C VAL A 10 -8.22 4.16 2.21
N ARG A 11 -7.60 4.44 1.06
CA ARG A 11 -7.97 5.58 0.20
C ARG A 11 -9.46 5.56 -0.18
N ARG A 12 -9.96 4.39 -0.61
CA ARG A 12 -11.40 4.23 -0.95
C ARG A 12 -12.30 4.46 0.25
N GLY A 13 -11.90 3.99 1.43
CA GLY A 13 -12.68 4.19 2.64
C GLY A 13 -12.67 5.64 3.15
N LEU A 14 -11.61 6.41 2.85
CA LEU A 14 -11.52 7.83 3.19
C LEU A 14 -12.30 8.73 2.21
N ALA A 15 -12.41 8.33 0.94
CA ALA A 15 -12.96 9.17 -0.12
C ALA A 15 -14.37 9.72 0.21
N PRO A 16 -15.34 8.94 0.68
CA PRO A 16 -16.68 9.47 1.01
C PRO A 16 -16.70 10.51 2.12
N ALA A 17 -15.70 10.47 3.02
CA ALA A 17 -15.61 11.39 4.15
C ALA A 17 -14.79 12.64 3.86
N MET A 18 -13.88 12.57 2.89
CA MET A 18 -12.91 13.64 2.63
C MET A 18 -13.13 14.38 1.32
N GLU A 19 -13.47 13.67 0.21
CA GLU A 19 -13.59 14.33 -1.11
C GLU A 19 -14.74 15.33 -1.13
N GLY A 20 -14.43 16.56 -1.55
CA GLY A 20 -15.35 17.68 -1.57
C GLY A 20 -15.58 18.38 -0.22
N ALA A 21 -15.16 17.77 0.90
CA ALA A 21 -15.28 18.33 2.23
C ALA A 21 -14.13 19.29 2.56
N VAL A 22 -14.39 20.23 3.50
CA VAL A 22 -13.39 21.15 4.03
C VAL A 22 -12.84 20.60 5.35
N ILE A 23 -11.53 20.66 5.52
CA ILE A 23 -10.88 20.38 6.80
C ILE A 23 -11.18 21.55 7.74
N ALA A 24 -12.26 21.45 8.53
CA ALA A 24 -12.68 22.53 9.44
C ALA A 24 -11.64 22.78 10.54
N ARG A 25 -10.94 21.71 10.95
CA ARG A 25 -9.85 21.78 11.92
C ARG A 25 -8.84 20.66 11.68
N ALA A 26 -7.56 21.01 11.73
CA ALA A 26 -6.47 20.05 11.79
C ALA A 26 -5.75 20.16 13.14
N ALA A 27 -5.49 19.02 13.79
CA ALA A 27 -4.66 18.94 14.99
C ALA A 27 -3.46 18.03 14.72
N VAL A 28 -2.28 18.55 14.99
CA VAL A 28 -1.00 17.84 14.86
C VAL A 28 -0.41 17.72 16.27
N ASN A 29 -0.51 16.51 16.86
CA ASN A 29 -0.29 16.28 18.29
C ASN A 29 1.17 16.03 18.65
N ARG A 30 2.09 16.15 17.68
CA ARG A 30 3.53 15.97 17.86
C ARG A 30 4.29 16.58 16.67
N PRO A 31 5.60 16.88 16.83
CA PRO A 31 6.37 17.55 15.77
C PRO A 31 6.84 16.59 14.65
N ASP A 32 6.87 15.29 14.89
CA ASP A 32 7.48 14.31 13.98
C ASP A 32 6.79 12.94 14.00
N LEU A 33 7.04 12.14 12.96
CA LEU A 33 6.89 10.68 12.92
C LEU A 33 8.22 10.06 12.49
N ARG A 34 8.27 9.49 11.29
CA ARG A 34 9.52 8.99 10.68
C ARG A 34 10.53 10.13 10.43
N TRP A 35 10.01 11.31 10.12
CA TRP A 35 10.71 12.59 9.99
C TRP A 35 9.79 13.72 10.46
N PRO A 36 10.32 14.94 10.63
CA PRO A 36 9.51 16.10 11.03
C PRO A 36 8.34 16.32 10.07
N PHE A 37 7.21 16.75 10.63
CA PHE A 37 6.10 17.25 9.82
C PHE A 37 6.45 18.58 9.17
N PRO A 38 5.80 18.97 8.06
CA PRO A 38 5.91 20.28 7.45
C PRO A 38 5.63 21.41 8.44
N ASP A 39 6.33 22.50 8.29
CA ASP A 39 6.09 23.71 9.10
C ASP A 39 4.64 24.17 8.95
N ARG A 40 4.04 24.51 10.10
CA ARG A 40 2.66 25.01 10.17
C ARG A 40 1.62 24.07 9.51
N MET A 41 1.86 22.77 9.51
CA MET A 41 1.01 21.79 8.84
C MET A 41 -0.46 21.92 9.27
N ALA A 42 -0.74 22.07 10.56
CA ALA A 42 -2.11 22.20 11.06
C ALA A 42 -2.81 23.44 10.51
N GLU A 43 -2.13 24.58 10.44
CA GLU A 43 -2.66 25.84 9.90
C GLU A 43 -2.91 25.73 8.38
N ARG A 44 -1.97 25.12 7.65
CA ARG A 44 -2.07 24.95 6.19
C ARG A 44 -3.18 24.00 5.77
N LEU A 45 -3.50 23.01 6.60
CA LEU A 45 -4.59 22.07 6.38
C LEU A 45 -5.95 22.65 6.80
N THR A 46 -6.00 23.46 7.85
CA THR A 46 -7.27 24.03 8.35
C THR A 46 -7.84 25.02 7.36
N GLY A 47 -9.09 24.81 6.98
CA GLY A 47 -9.81 25.62 5.98
C GLY A 47 -9.65 25.10 4.54
N ALA A 48 -8.73 24.16 4.27
CA ALA A 48 -8.53 23.63 2.94
C ALA A 48 -9.63 22.62 2.56
N ARG A 49 -10.11 22.69 1.31
CA ARG A 49 -11.03 21.71 0.72
C ARG A 49 -10.23 20.59 0.06
N VAL A 50 -10.64 19.35 0.31
CA VAL A 50 -10.09 18.19 -0.38
C VAL A 50 -10.76 18.02 -1.74
N ASN A 51 -10.04 18.31 -2.81
CA ASN A 51 -10.55 18.18 -4.18
C ASN A 51 -10.67 16.73 -4.63
N GLY A 52 -9.78 15.84 -4.13
CA GLY A 52 -9.82 14.43 -4.45
C GLY A 52 -8.71 13.66 -3.75
N LEU A 53 -8.92 12.33 -3.64
CA LEU A 53 -7.95 11.39 -3.11
C LEU A 53 -7.43 10.48 -4.21
N ARG A 54 -6.13 10.45 -4.38
CA ARG A 54 -5.44 9.52 -5.30
C ARG A 54 -4.41 8.68 -4.54
N ARG A 55 -3.97 7.59 -5.14
CA ARG A 55 -2.90 6.75 -4.63
C ARG A 55 -1.73 6.74 -5.62
N ARG A 56 -0.52 6.83 -5.09
CA ARG A 56 0.70 6.57 -5.84
C ARG A 56 1.53 5.56 -5.05
N SER A 57 1.80 4.38 -5.62
CA SER A 57 2.50 3.31 -4.89
C SER A 57 1.81 2.97 -3.55
N LYS A 58 2.47 3.20 -2.44
CA LYS A 58 2.00 3.00 -1.06
C LYS A 58 1.70 4.33 -0.35
N TYR A 59 1.49 5.40 -1.11
CA TYR A 59 1.15 6.73 -0.62
C TYR A 59 -0.30 7.07 -0.95
N ILE A 60 -1.01 7.67 0.01
CA ILE A 60 -2.27 8.37 -0.22
C ILE A 60 -1.94 9.83 -0.47
N LEU A 61 -2.56 10.43 -1.45
CA LEU A 61 -2.38 11.82 -1.84
C LEU A 61 -3.75 12.49 -1.81
N ALA A 62 -3.92 13.49 -0.93
CA ALA A 62 -5.11 14.32 -0.87
C ALA A 62 -4.80 15.68 -1.51
N ASP A 63 -5.33 15.93 -2.68
CA ASP A 63 -5.15 17.19 -3.40
C ASP A 63 -6.09 18.26 -2.82
N LEU A 64 -5.53 19.41 -2.42
CA LEU A 64 -6.23 20.49 -1.75
C LEU A 64 -6.49 21.67 -2.71
N ASP A 65 -7.53 22.44 -2.45
CA ASP A 65 -7.86 23.66 -3.20
C ASP A 65 -6.83 24.79 -3.02
N THR A 66 -5.97 24.68 -2.02
CA THR A 66 -4.83 25.58 -1.78
C THR A 66 -3.68 25.40 -2.77
N GLY A 67 -3.74 24.42 -3.68
CA GLY A 67 -2.64 24.06 -4.58
C GLY A 67 -1.59 23.18 -3.92
N GLU A 68 -1.85 22.67 -2.72
CA GLU A 68 -1.01 21.70 -2.02
C GLU A 68 -1.62 20.30 -2.07
N THR A 69 -0.79 19.30 -1.89
CA THR A 69 -1.20 17.88 -1.76
C THR A 69 -0.67 17.34 -0.44
N LEU A 70 -1.57 16.84 0.41
CA LEU A 70 -1.18 16.08 1.60
C LEU A 70 -0.78 14.67 1.18
N LEU A 71 0.51 14.34 1.35
CA LEU A 71 1.04 13.01 1.16
C LEU A 71 1.02 12.25 2.48
N VAL A 72 0.47 11.03 2.47
CA VAL A 72 0.43 10.14 3.64
C VAL A 72 1.05 8.79 3.31
N HIS A 73 1.97 8.34 4.17
CA HIS A 73 2.51 6.98 4.17
C HIS A 73 2.18 6.28 5.47
N LEU A 74 1.51 5.13 5.40
CA LEU A 74 1.04 4.42 6.60
C LEU A 74 2.17 3.75 7.41
N GLY A 75 3.37 3.63 6.85
CA GLY A 75 4.48 2.95 7.53
C GLY A 75 4.21 1.47 7.73
N MET A 76 4.40 1.00 8.95
CA MET A 76 4.17 -0.43 9.31
C MET A 76 2.92 -0.66 10.14
N SER A 77 2.52 0.31 10.95
CA SER A 77 1.40 0.22 11.89
C SER A 77 0.44 1.41 11.81
N GLY A 78 0.71 2.36 10.91
CA GLY A 78 -0.13 3.52 10.72
C GLY A 78 -1.49 3.14 10.16
N ARG A 79 -2.52 3.80 10.69
CA ARG A 79 -3.93 3.64 10.34
C ARG A 79 -4.53 5.02 10.11
N MET A 80 -5.37 5.14 9.11
CA MET A 80 -6.29 6.27 8.97
C MET A 80 -7.70 5.74 9.15
N THR A 81 -8.40 6.22 10.16
CA THR A 81 -9.76 5.79 10.50
C THR A 81 -10.72 6.95 10.40
N VAL A 82 -11.93 6.65 9.95
CA VAL A 82 -13.05 7.60 9.91
C VAL A 82 -13.94 7.34 11.11
N SER A 83 -14.35 8.39 11.81
CA SER A 83 -15.42 8.39 12.82
C SER A 83 -16.35 9.58 12.60
N GLY A 84 -17.57 9.50 13.16
CA GLY A 84 -18.64 10.41 12.79
C GLY A 84 -19.27 9.97 11.46
N ASP A 85 -20.53 10.37 11.21
CA ASP A 85 -21.25 9.95 10.00
C ASP A 85 -21.41 11.13 9.04
N PRO A 86 -20.68 11.15 7.91
CA PRO A 86 -20.85 12.18 6.89
C PRO A 86 -22.22 12.12 6.19
N LEU A 87 -22.99 11.03 6.36
CA LEU A 87 -24.30 10.83 5.71
C LEU A 87 -25.49 10.83 6.66
N GLY A 88 -25.29 11.10 7.97
CA GLY A 88 -26.39 11.30 8.93
C GLY A 88 -27.18 10.04 9.31
N GLN A 89 -26.66 8.84 9.10
CA GLN A 89 -27.38 7.60 9.36
C GLN A 89 -27.09 6.95 10.72
N PHE A 90 -25.95 7.20 11.33
CA PHE A 90 -25.61 6.73 12.69
C PHE A 90 -24.65 7.72 13.37
N VAL A 91 -25.10 8.41 14.39
CA VAL A 91 -24.24 9.26 15.22
C VAL A 91 -23.41 8.35 16.13
N HIS A 92 -22.25 7.92 15.66
CA HIS A 92 -21.24 7.43 16.58
C HIS A 92 -20.46 8.62 17.10
N ASP A 93 -20.50 8.86 18.41
CA ASP A 93 -19.64 9.83 19.05
C ASP A 93 -18.18 9.59 18.63
N HIS A 94 -17.44 10.68 18.40
CA HIS A 94 -16.01 10.55 18.11
C HIS A 94 -15.35 9.82 19.29
N PRO A 95 -14.58 8.74 19.03
CA PRO A 95 -13.89 8.03 20.08
C PRO A 95 -12.95 8.98 20.82
N GLN A 96 -12.76 8.74 22.13
CA GLN A 96 -11.78 9.51 22.90
C GLN A 96 -10.39 9.39 22.25
N ALA A 97 -9.63 10.48 22.25
CA ALA A 97 -8.28 10.54 21.71
C ALA A 97 -7.40 9.44 22.33
N GLN A 98 -6.73 8.68 21.48
CA GLN A 98 -5.84 7.59 21.89
C GLN A 98 -4.38 8.07 21.93
N LYS A 99 -3.56 7.40 22.72
CA LYS A 99 -2.14 7.73 22.94
C LYS A 99 -1.32 7.94 21.65
N HIS A 100 -1.71 7.33 20.54
CA HIS A 100 -0.97 7.33 19.27
C HIS A 100 -1.70 8.04 18.13
N ASP A 101 -2.71 8.86 18.46
CA ASP A 101 -3.40 9.72 17.49
C ASP A 101 -2.53 10.95 17.24
N HIS A 102 -1.79 10.90 16.15
CA HIS A 102 -0.77 11.91 15.85
C HIS A 102 -1.30 13.07 15.02
N VAL A 103 -2.24 12.80 14.11
CA VAL A 103 -2.91 13.83 13.31
C VAL A 103 -4.41 13.53 13.32
N VAL A 104 -5.21 14.56 13.57
CA VAL A 104 -6.68 14.50 13.55
C VAL A 104 -7.18 15.61 12.64
N LEU A 105 -8.03 15.24 11.68
CA LEU A 105 -8.70 16.16 10.78
C LEU A 105 -10.20 16.08 11.04
N ASP A 106 -10.79 17.19 11.51
CA ASP A 106 -12.24 17.35 11.64
C ASP A 106 -12.76 17.98 10.35
N MET A 107 -13.68 17.28 9.68
CA MET A 107 -14.26 17.71 8.42
C MET A 107 -15.54 18.51 8.67
N ASP A 108 -15.88 19.43 7.77
CA ASP A 108 -17.09 20.26 7.84
C ASP A 108 -18.41 19.46 7.71
N ASN A 109 -18.33 18.24 7.18
CA ASN A 109 -19.45 17.31 7.09
C ASN A 109 -19.66 16.45 8.34
N GLY A 110 -18.91 16.69 9.44
CA GLY A 110 -19.01 15.99 10.70
C GLY A 110 -18.13 14.74 10.82
N ALA A 111 -17.45 14.32 9.75
CA ALA A 111 -16.49 13.22 9.83
C ALA A 111 -15.22 13.66 10.54
N ARG A 112 -14.58 12.73 11.27
CA ARG A 112 -13.23 12.88 11.82
C ARG A 112 -12.33 11.82 11.25
N ILE A 113 -11.19 12.26 10.70
CA ILE A 113 -10.14 11.40 10.20
C ILE A 113 -9.00 11.39 11.22
N THR A 114 -8.64 10.21 11.71
CA THR A 114 -7.57 10.07 12.71
C THR A 114 -6.42 9.24 12.13
N PHE A 115 -5.22 9.80 12.14
CA PHE A 115 -3.99 9.06 11.84
C PHE A 115 -3.35 8.57 13.14
N ASN A 116 -3.44 7.28 13.37
CA ASN A 116 -2.87 6.59 14.53
C ASN A 116 -1.69 5.71 14.10
N ASP A 117 -0.52 5.87 14.73
CA ASP A 117 0.68 5.07 14.42
C ASP A 117 1.56 4.80 15.65
N PRO A 118 1.35 3.68 16.35
CA PRO A 118 2.11 3.33 17.54
C PRO A 118 3.63 3.23 17.33
N ARG A 119 4.06 2.81 16.14
CA ARG A 119 5.49 2.59 15.82
C ARG A 119 6.17 3.82 15.23
N ARG A 120 5.43 4.82 14.79
CA ARG A 120 5.92 6.07 14.19
C ARG A 120 6.80 5.86 12.94
N PHE A 121 6.49 4.84 12.14
CA PHE A 121 7.14 4.58 10.85
C PHE A 121 6.36 5.16 9.67
N GLY A 122 5.19 5.69 9.93
CA GLY A 122 4.42 6.48 8.99
C GLY A 122 5.04 7.85 8.75
N ALA A 123 4.48 8.55 7.80
CA ALA A 123 4.93 9.89 7.45
C ALA A 123 3.81 10.68 6.79
N MET A 124 3.86 11.99 6.96
CA MET A 124 3.05 12.95 6.20
C MET A 124 3.94 14.07 5.70
N ASP A 125 3.59 14.61 4.53
CA ASP A 125 4.24 15.77 3.93
C ASP A 125 3.22 16.62 3.19
N LEU A 126 3.53 17.89 2.93
CA LEU A 126 2.73 18.79 2.10
C LEU A 126 3.54 19.19 0.88
N LEU A 127 3.07 18.81 -0.28
CA LEU A 127 3.71 19.00 -1.58
C LEU A 127 2.96 20.06 -2.37
N GLN A 128 3.66 20.80 -3.24
CA GLN A 128 2.98 21.57 -4.28
C GLN A 128 2.34 20.62 -5.29
N THR A 129 1.02 20.70 -5.50
CA THR A 129 0.28 19.77 -6.37
C THR A 129 0.84 19.76 -7.79
N ALA A 130 1.16 20.94 -8.35
CA ALA A 130 1.69 21.06 -9.69
C ALA A 130 3.03 20.34 -9.94
N THR A 131 3.83 20.13 -8.89
CA THR A 131 5.15 19.48 -8.95
C THR A 131 5.25 18.23 -8.09
N ALA A 132 4.13 17.70 -7.62
CA ALA A 132 4.10 16.56 -6.68
C ALA A 132 4.89 15.36 -7.20
N GLU A 133 4.81 15.03 -8.49
CA GLU A 133 5.54 13.90 -9.09
C GLU A 133 7.07 14.07 -9.08
N GLN A 134 7.58 15.31 -8.91
CA GLN A 134 9.00 15.62 -8.79
C GLN A 134 9.52 15.45 -7.35
N HIS A 135 8.61 15.25 -6.39
CA HIS A 135 9.00 15.06 -4.99
C HIS A 135 9.87 13.81 -4.82
N LYS A 136 10.92 13.91 -3.99
CA LYS A 136 11.93 12.86 -3.74
C LYS A 136 11.37 11.46 -3.44
N LEU A 137 10.17 11.36 -2.89
CA LEU A 137 9.51 10.09 -2.58
C LEU A 137 8.72 9.53 -3.76
N LEU A 138 8.30 10.36 -4.71
CA LEU A 138 7.45 9.96 -5.84
C LEU A 138 8.25 9.83 -7.13
N SER A 139 9.23 10.70 -7.36
CA SER A 139 10.03 10.73 -8.61
C SER A 139 10.87 9.47 -8.87
N VAL A 140 11.15 8.69 -7.84
CA VAL A 140 11.93 7.45 -7.94
C VAL A 140 11.07 6.20 -8.18
N LEU A 141 9.75 6.37 -8.21
CA LEU A 141 8.82 5.26 -8.35
C LEU A 141 8.62 4.86 -9.82
N GLY A 142 8.71 3.58 -10.08
CA GLY A 142 8.35 2.98 -11.37
C GLY A 142 6.85 3.05 -11.67
N PRO A 143 6.38 2.42 -12.76
CA PRO A 143 4.99 2.42 -13.16
C PRO A 143 4.07 1.77 -12.11
N GLU A 144 2.84 2.24 -12.08
CA GLU A 144 1.75 1.61 -11.30
C GLU A 144 1.38 0.27 -11.92
N PRO A 145 1.32 -0.82 -11.11
CA PRO A 145 1.06 -2.17 -11.64
C PRO A 145 -0.33 -2.33 -12.26
N LEU A 146 -1.29 -1.51 -11.86
CA LEU A 146 -2.65 -1.48 -12.41
C LEU A 146 -2.85 -0.42 -13.50
N GLY A 147 -1.79 0.32 -13.84
CA GLY A 147 -1.78 1.33 -14.91
C GLY A 147 -1.25 0.76 -16.24
N ASN A 148 -1.41 1.54 -17.31
CA ASN A 148 -1.04 1.11 -18.66
C ASN A 148 0.48 1.08 -18.88
N ASP A 149 1.25 1.87 -18.14
CA ASP A 149 2.72 1.93 -18.28
C ASP A 149 3.43 0.68 -17.74
N PHE A 150 2.75 -0.15 -16.95
CA PHE A 150 3.23 -1.46 -16.52
C PHE A 150 2.77 -2.52 -17.51
N HIS A 151 3.59 -2.84 -18.47
CA HIS A 151 3.35 -3.83 -19.54
C HIS A 151 4.54 -4.79 -19.69
N GLU A 152 4.39 -5.78 -20.56
CA GLU A 152 5.32 -6.89 -20.71
C GLU A 152 6.73 -6.40 -21.10
N ASP A 153 6.83 -5.50 -22.09
CA ASP A 153 8.11 -4.98 -22.59
C ASP A 153 8.85 -4.21 -21.49
N HIS A 154 8.12 -3.43 -20.65
CA HIS A 154 8.72 -2.75 -19.50
C HIS A 154 9.39 -3.76 -18.56
N LEU A 155 8.67 -4.81 -18.17
CA LEU A 155 9.20 -5.78 -17.21
C LEU A 155 10.34 -6.63 -17.81
N ILE A 156 10.24 -7.02 -19.09
CA ILE A 156 11.29 -7.71 -19.82
C ILE A 156 12.56 -6.85 -19.87
N ALA A 157 12.44 -5.58 -20.24
CA ALA A 157 13.56 -4.64 -20.28
C ALA A 157 14.17 -4.45 -18.88
N ALA A 158 13.35 -4.28 -17.87
CA ALA A 158 13.79 -4.11 -16.47
C ALA A 158 14.55 -5.34 -15.95
N PHE A 159 14.23 -6.55 -16.41
CA PHE A 159 14.89 -7.79 -15.98
C PHE A 159 16.14 -8.12 -16.76
N LYS A 160 16.30 -7.57 -17.96
CA LYS A 160 17.43 -7.88 -18.85
C LYS A 160 18.78 -7.68 -18.16
N GLY A 161 19.59 -8.73 -18.13
CA GLY A 161 20.94 -8.72 -17.54
C GLY A 161 20.99 -8.67 -16.00
N ARG A 162 19.85 -8.63 -15.28
CA ARG A 162 19.87 -8.57 -13.83
C ARG A 162 20.27 -9.90 -13.20
N ASN A 163 21.29 -9.85 -12.35
CA ASN A 163 21.77 -10.99 -11.56
C ASN A 163 21.06 -11.13 -10.21
N THR A 164 20.27 -10.14 -9.79
CA THR A 164 19.50 -10.20 -8.55
C THR A 164 18.36 -11.22 -8.64
N PRO A 165 17.98 -11.87 -7.53
CA PRO A 165 16.81 -12.73 -7.50
C PRO A 165 15.57 -11.98 -7.98
N VAL A 166 14.69 -12.67 -8.72
CA VAL A 166 13.45 -12.07 -9.27
C VAL A 166 12.57 -11.46 -8.20
N LYS A 167 12.52 -12.08 -7.02
CA LYS A 167 11.79 -11.50 -5.88
C LYS A 167 12.34 -10.12 -5.50
N SER A 168 13.66 -9.99 -5.43
CA SER A 168 14.29 -8.71 -5.08
C SER A 168 14.07 -7.65 -6.16
N ALA A 169 14.08 -8.06 -7.43
CA ALA A 169 13.76 -7.18 -8.55
C ALA A 169 12.30 -6.68 -8.51
N LEU A 170 11.34 -7.56 -8.20
CA LEU A 170 9.93 -7.19 -8.06
C LEU A 170 9.64 -6.34 -6.82
N LEU A 171 10.50 -6.36 -5.80
CA LEU A 171 10.40 -5.50 -4.62
C LEU A 171 10.99 -4.10 -4.82
N ASP A 172 11.74 -3.89 -5.91
CA ASP A 172 12.32 -2.61 -6.30
C ASP A 172 11.21 -1.67 -6.77
N GLN A 173 10.92 -0.64 -5.97
CA GLN A 173 9.85 0.31 -6.25
C GLN A 173 10.13 1.17 -7.51
N GLY A 174 11.36 1.21 -7.99
CA GLY A 174 11.72 1.84 -9.27
C GLY A 174 11.38 0.98 -10.49
N ILE A 175 11.21 -0.34 -10.32
CA ILE A 175 10.77 -1.24 -11.40
C ILE A 175 9.24 -1.32 -11.44
N ILE A 176 8.61 -1.48 -10.28
CA ILE A 176 7.15 -1.57 -10.12
C ILE A 176 6.73 -0.96 -8.79
N ALA A 177 5.87 0.03 -8.85
CA ALA A 177 5.41 0.75 -7.68
C ALA A 177 4.43 -0.07 -6.85
N GLY A 178 4.49 0.05 -5.52
CA GLY A 178 3.47 -0.46 -4.61
C GLY A 178 3.53 -1.95 -4.27
N LEU A 179 4.22 -2.77 -5.06
CA LEU A 179 4.36 -4.19 -4.79
C LEU A 179 5.24 -4.43 -3.55
N GLY A 180 4.82 -5.34 -2.69
CA GLY A 180 5.57 -5.66 -1.48
C GLY A 180 5.70 -7.16 -1.27
N ASN A 181 6.14 -7.55 -0.07
CA ASN A 181 6.60 -8.92 0.20
C ASN A 181 5.50 -9.98 0.10
N ILE A 182 4.27 -9.64 0.49
CA ILE A 182 3.13 -10.54 0.43
C ILE A 182 2.82 -10.85 -1.03
N TYR A 183 2.53 -9.81 -1.78
CA TYR A 183 2.02 -9.94 -3.14
C TYR A 183 3.07 -10.40 -4.15
N VAL A 184 4.36 -10.14 -3.90
CA VAL A 184 5.45 -10.75 -4.68
C VAL A 184 5.51 -12.26 -4.47
N CYS A 185 5.36 -12.76 -3.24
CA CYS A 185 5.35 -14.21 -2.99
C CYS A 185 4.16 -14.87 -3.68
N GLU A 186 2.97 -14.29 -3.58
CA GLU A 186 1.75 -14.80 -4.22
C GLU A 186 1.84 -14.78 -5.75
N ALA A 187 2.32 -13.68 -6.34
CA ALA A 187 2.49 -13.57 -7.79
C ALA A 187 3.51 -14.59 -8.33
N LEU A 188 4.64 -14.75 -7.66
CA LEU A 188 5.67 -15.74 -8.05
C LEU A 188 5.16 -17.18 -7.88
N PHE A 189 4.35 -17.45 -6.85
CA PHE A 189 3.71 -18.75 -6.68
C PHE A 189 2.76 -19.03 -7.85
N ARG A 190 1.84 -18.11 -8.14
CA ARG A 190 0.90 -18.26 -9.27
C ARG A 190 1.62 -18.41 -10.61
N ALA A 191 2.73 -17.69 -10.82
CA ALA A 191 3.55 -17.81 -12.03
C ALA A 191 4.42 -19.08 -12.09
N GLY A 192 4.53 -19.87 -11.01
CA GLY A 192 5.41 -21.02 -10.93
C GLY A 192 6.90 -20.67 -11.03
N ILE A 193 7.27 -19.44 -10.64
CA ILE A 193 8.67 -18.95 -10.70
C ILE A 193 9.27 -18.98 -9.30
N SER A 194 10.45 -19.61 -9.18
CA SER A 194 11.20 -19.64 -7.93
C SER A 194 11.68 -18.23 -7.54
N PRO A 195 11.45 -17.77 -6.29
CA PRO A 195 11.90 -16.46 -5.83
C PRO A 195 13.43 -16.29 -5.85
N LYS A 196 14.17 -17.42 -5.92
CA LYS A 196 15.63 -17.45 -5.97
C LYS A 196 16.19 -17.25 -7.37
N ARG A 197 15.38 -17.46 -8.41
CA ARG A 197 15.84 -17.38 -9.81
C ARG A 197 16.30 -15.96 -10.12
N LYS A 198 17.44 -15.83 -10.80
CA LYS A 198 17.93 -14.53 -11.27
C LYS A 198 16.93 -13.93 -12.26
N ALA A 199 16.57 -12.66 -12.12
CA ALA A 199 15.57 -12.00 -12.96
C ALA A 199 15.96 -12.08 -14.45
N GLY A 200 17.23 -11.81 -14.79
CA GLY A 200 17.74 -11.86 -16.16
C GLY A 200 17.86 -13.26 -16.77
N GLN A 201 17.61 -14.32 -16.00
CA GLN A 201 17.62 -15.71 -16.49
C GLN A 201 16.22 -16.27 -16.75
N ILE A 202 15.18 -15.45 -16.54
CA ILE A 202 13.80 -15.84 -16.79
C ILE A 202 13.50 -15.54 -18.27
N ALA A 203 13.02 -16.54 -19.00
CA ALA A 203 12.66 -16.39 -20.42
C ALA A 203 11.57 -15.32 -20.59
N ALA A 204 11.68 -14.50 -21.62
CA ALA A 204 10.78 -13.38 -21.89
C ALA A 204 9.28 -13.74 -21.84
N PRO A 205 8.81 -14.86 -22.39
CA PRO A 205 7.40 -15.25 -22.26
C PRO A 205 6.95 -15.48 -20.82
N ARG A 206 7.83 -15.98 -19.94
CA ARG A 206 7.52 -16.14 -18.52
C ARG A 206 7.53 -14.81 -17.77
N VAL A 207 8.38 -13.87 -18.18
CA VAL A 207 8.36 -12.50 -17.63
C VAL A 207 7.09 -11.79 -18.06
N ALA A 208 6.70 -11.89 -19.33
CA ALA A 208 5.45 -11.34 -19.85
C ALA A 208 4.23 -11.87 -19.07
N ALA A 209 4.18 -13.17 -18.80
CA ALA A 209 3.10 -13.78 -18.04
C ALA A 209 2.99 -13.26 -16.57
N LEU A 210 4.06 -12.69 -16.00
CA LEU A 210 4.01 -12.08 -14.66
C LEU A 210 3.12 -10.85 -14.62
N VAL A 211 3.02 -10.08 -15.69
CA VAL A 211 2.26 -8.82 -15.71
C VAL A 211 0.78 -9.04 -15.38
N PRO A 212 0.03 -9.85 -16.14
CA PRO A 212 -1.37 -10.13 -15.82
C PRO A 212 -1.53 -10.84 -14.47
N ILE A 213 -0.59 -11.72 -14.08
CA ILE A 213 -0.64 -12.41 -12.78
C ILE A 213 -0.52 -11.41 -11.63
N ILE A 214 0.42 -10.46 -11.70
CA ILE A 214 0.58 -9.41 -10.68
C ILE A 214 -0.70 -8.58 -10.57
N ARG A 215 -1.28 -8.16 -11.70
CA ARG A 215 -2.54 -7.41 -11.72
C ARG A 215 -3.66 -8.18 -11.03
N THR A 216 -3.88 -9.43 -11.42
CA THR A 216 -4.93 -10.28 -10.82
C THR A 216 -4.75 -10.43 -9.31
N VAL A 217 -3.52 -10.70 -8.84
CA VAL A 217 -3.23 -10.82 -7.39
C VAL A 217 -3.58 -9.53 -6.65
N LEU A 218 -3.22 -8.37 -7.19
CA LEU A 218 -3.48 -7.08 -6.56
C LEU A 218 -4.97 -6.72 -6.59
N GLU A 219 -5.67 -6.99 -7.69
CA GLU A 219 -7.11 -6.77 -7.82
C GLU A 219 -7.91 -7.66 -6.88
N ASP A 220 -7.54 -8.94 -6.78
CA ASP A 220 -8.14 -9.87 -5.83
C ASP A 220 -7.96 -9.37 -4.39
N ALA A 221 -6.77 -8.89 -4.05
CA ALA A 221 -6.47 -8.36 -2.73
C ALA A 221 -7.26 -7.07 -2.43
N ILE A 222 -7.39 -6.16 -3.39
CA ILE A 222 -8.19 -4.93 -3.24
C ILE A 222 -9.66 -5.29 -3.02
N ARG A 223 -10.22 -6.23 -3.80
CA ARG A 223 -11.60 -6.70 -3.64
C ARG A 223 -11.86 -7.30 -2.26
N ALA A 224 -10.86 -8.00 -1.69
CA ALA A 224 -10.93 -8.58 -0.35
C ALA A 224 -10.65 -7.58 0.79
N GLY A 225 -10.46 -6.29 0.49
CA GLY A 225 -10.16 -5.26 1.49
C GLY A 225 -8.74 -5.31 2.05
N GLY A 226 -7.79 -5.90 1.29
CA GLY A 226 -6.40 -6.08 1.73
C GLY A 226 -6.19 -7.26 2.68
N SER A 227 -5.00 -7.35 3.27
CA SER A 227 -4.57 -8.43 4.17
C SER A 227 -4.36 -7.90 5.59
N SER A 228 -5.11 -8.41 6.57
CA SER A 228 -4.95 -8.07 7.99
C SER A 228 -4.14 -9.15 8.71
N LEU A 229 -2.82 -9.08 8.61
CA LEU A 229 -1.93 -10.03 9.30
C LEU A 229 -1.65 -9.64 10.75
N LYS A 230 -1.57 -8.35 11.07
CA LYS A 230 -1.28 -7.82 12.42
C LYS A 230 -2.02 -6.52 12.70
N ASP A 231 -1.55 -5.42 12.12
CA ASP A 231 -1.94 -4.07 12.54
C ASP A 231 -2.88 -3.37 11.53
N PHE A 232 -3.02 -3.93 10.30
CA PHE A 232 -3.82 -3.30 9.26
C PHE A 232 -5.32 -3.40 9.58
N ARG A 233 -6.00 -2.26 9.45
CA ARG A 233 -7.46 -2.12 9.43
C ARG A 233 -7.86 -1.16 8.32
N GLN A 234 -9.04 -1.38 7.76
CA GLN A 234 -9.68 -0.47 6.82
C GLN A 234 -10.06 0.85 7.50
N ALA A 235 -10.46 1.87 6.74
CA ALA A 235 -10.82 3.18 7.27
C ALA A 235 -12.04 3.13 8.22
N ASN A 236 -12.95 2.17 8.05
CA ASN A 236 -14.08 1.89 8.94
C ASN A 236 -13.70 1.02 10.16
N GLY A 237 -12.43 0.63 10.31
CA GLY A 237 -11.93 -0.22 11.40
C GLY A 237 -12.05 -1.72 11.16
N GLU A 238 -12.66 -2.17 10.07
CA GLU A 238 -12.78 -3.58 9.73
C GLU A 238 -11.45 -4.20 9.29
N LEU A 239 -11.40 -5.54 9.31
CA LEU A 239 -10.25 -6.31 8.85
C LEU A 239 -10.35 -6.57 7.33
N GLY A 240 -9.23 -6.65 6.65
CA GLY A 240 -9.15 -7.23 5.34
C GLY A 240 -9.18 -8.77 5.42
N TYR A 241 -9.56 -9.43 4.35
CA TYR A 241 -9.77 -10.88 4.32
C TYR A 241 -8.85 -11.63 3.37
N PHE A 242 -8.00 -10.96 2.60
CA PHE A 242 -7.15 -11.61 1.59
C PHE A 242 -6.17 -12.63 2.17
N GLN A 243 -5.76 -12.50 3.45
CA GLN A 243 -4.88 -13.46 4.12
C GLN A 243 -5.45 -14.90 4.17
N HIS A 244 -6.74 -15.07 4.08
CA HIS A 244 -7.39 -16.40 4.07
C HIS A 244 -7.25 -17.11 2.72
N THR A 245 -6.88 -16.39 1.67
CA THR A 245 -6.72 -16.90 0.30
C THR A 245 -5.25 -17.10 -0.10
N PHE A 246 -4.29 -16.85 0.80
CA PHE A 246 -2.87 -17.00 0.47
C PHE A 246 -2.53 -18.41 0.01
N ASP A 247 -1.83 -18.48 -1.11
CA ASP A 247 -1.36 -19.74 -1.68
C ASP A 247 0.01 -20.14 -1.13
N ALA A 248 0.87 -19.18 -0.81
CA ALA A 248 2.23 -19.41 -0.33
C ALA A 248 2.59 -18.60 0.92
N TYR A 249 2.23 -17.30 0.98
CA TYR A 249 2.70 -16.40 2.02
C TYR A 249 2.21 -16.83 3.42
N GLY A 250 3.17 -16.97 4.37
CA GLY A 250 2.87 -17.34 5.75
C GLY A 250 2.55 -18.83 5.96
N ARG A 251 2.60 -19.66 4.92
CA ARG A 251 2.19 -21.07 4.95
C ARG A 251 3.37 -22.05 5.03
N GLU A 252 4.48 -21.66 5.65
CA GLU A 252 5.64 -22.54 5.88
C GLU A 252 5.23 -23.90 6.48
N GLY A 253 5.68 -25.00 5.88
CA GLY A 253 5.38 -26.36 6.32
C GLY A 253 4.04 -26.92 5.83
N GLU A 254 3.15 -26.10 5.25
CA GLU A 254 1.88 -26.55 4.75
C GLU A 254 1.98 -27.13 3.31
N ALA A 255 1.03 -28.00 2.96
CA ALA A 255 0.92 -28.57 1.62
C ALA A 255 0.73 -27.47 0.56
N CYS A 256 1.37 -27.64 -0.60
CA CYS A 256 1.19 -26.78 -1.76
C CYS A 256 -0.26 -26.86 -2.28
N ARG A 257 -0.88 -25.71 -2.49
CA ARG A 257 -2.26 -25.62 -3.00
C ARG A 257 -2.39 -25.80 -4.51
N ARG A 258 -1.25 -25.85 -5.25
CA ARG A 258 -1.31 -26.06 -6.69
C ARG A 258 -1.81 -27.47 -7.00
N GLU A 259 -2.81 -27.57 -7.85
CA GLU A 259 -3.38 -28.83 -8.29
C GLU A 259 -2.28 -29.76 -8.88
N GLY A 260 -2.31 -31.01 -8.49
CA GLY A 260 -1.31 -32.01 -8.89
C GLY A 260 0.07 -31.85 -8.25
N CYS A 261 0.29 -30.85 -7.37
CA CYS A 261 1.55 -30.68 -6.66
C CYS A 261 1.49 -31.26 -5.23
N ASN A 262 2.29 -32.27 -4.98
CA ASN A 262 2.47 -32.84 -3.63
C ASN A 262 3.72 -32.27 -2.92
N GLY A 263 4.07 -31.02 -3.19
CA GLY A 263 5.14 -30.29 -2.51
C GLY A 263 4.66 -29.62 -1.23
N THR A 264 5.63 -29.04 -0.50
CA THR A 264 5.39 -28.28 0.72
C THR A 264 5.93 -26.87 0.55
N ILE A 265 5.27 -25.88 1.16
CA ILE A 265 5.73 -24.49 1.17
C ILE A 265 6.96 -24.37 2.07
N ALA A 266 8.06 -23.94 1.49
CA ALA A 266 9.30 -23.63 2.19
C ALA A 266 9.41 -22.13 2.47
N ARG A 267 10.16 -21.80 3.50
CA ARG A 267 10.54 -20.42 3.84
C ARG A 267 12.05 -20.26 3.75
N ILE A 268 12.48 -19.17 3.14
CA ILE A 268 13.88 -18.72 3.13
C ILE A 268 13.94 -17.23 3.44
N THR A 269 15.11 -16.75 3.84
CA THR A 269 15.36 -15.31 4.02
C THR A 269 16.11 -14.76 2.79
N GLN A 270 15.56 -13.71 2.17
CA GLN A 270 16.19 -12.98 1.07
C GLN A 270 16.16 -11.49 1.37
N SER A 271 17.31 -10.82 1.36
CA SER A 271 17.43 -9.37 1.64
C SER A 271 16.67 -8.94 2.91
N GLY A 272 16.82 -9.71 4.00
CA GLY A 272 16.20 -9.45 5.31
C GLY A 272 14.69 -9.72 5.38
N ARG A 273 14.08 -10.33 4.35
CA ARG A 273 12.64 -10.63 4.30
C ARG A 273 12.38 -12.10 4.04
N SER A 274 11.35 -12.67 4.67
CA SER A 274 10.90 -14.02 4.40
C SER A 274 10.35 -14.17 2.99
N SER A 275 10.72 -15.23 2.30
CA SER A 275 10.17 -15.67 1.02
C SER A 275 9.52 -17.02 1.21
N PHE A 276 8.26 -17.13 0.85
CA PHE A 276 7.49 -18.37 0.93
C PHE A 276 7.27 -18.88 -0.49
N TYR A 277 7.53 -20.16 -0.73
CA TYR A 277 7.43 -20.75 -2.07
C TYR A 277 7.38 -22.28 -2.00
N CYS A 278 6.83 -22.91 -3.02
CA CYS A 278 6.91 -24.34 -3.20
C CYS A 278 8.15 -24.73 -4.02
N GLY A 279 9.12 -25.40 -3.41
CA GLY A 279 10.36 -25.83 -4.08
C GLY A 279 10.14 -26.84 -5.20
N LYS A 280 8.95 -27.50 -5.29
CA LYS A 280 8.61 -28.49 -6.28
C LYS A 280 8.04 -27.90 -7.56
N CYS A 281 7.07 -26.99 -7.46
CA CYS A 281 6.38 -26.45 -8.63
C CYS A 281 6.85 -25.05 -9.06
N GLN A 282 7.62 -24.33 -8.24
CA GLN A 282 8.23 -23.07 -8.63
C GLN A 282 9.70 -23.31 -9.06
N ARG A 283 9.95 -23.14 -10.36
CA ARG A 283 11.26 -23.41 -10.99
C ARG A 283 11.83 -22.19 -11.66
#